data_aae99fac6f07e408c50d59aef22ce632
#
_entry.id   aae99fac6f07e408c50d59aef22ce632
#
_cell.length_a   1.000
_cell.length_b   1.000
_cell.length_c   1.000
_cell.angle_alpha   90.00
_cell.angle_beta   90.00
_cell.angle_gamma   90.00
#
_symmetry.space_group_name_H-M   'P 1'
#
loop_
_entity.id
_entity.type
_entity.pdbx_description
1 polymer ?
#
loop_
_entity_poly.entity_id
_entity_poly.type
_entity_poly.pdbx_seq_one_letter_code
_entity_poly.pdbx_strand_id
1 'polypeptide(L)'
;EWIGLKSIKRVKDSDLISWIIGGFLLFTIFYMFVFPLTRSIETATSAFSGMGYKALPSILIYSILQTSLPEELLFRGFLLKRMANHMPFVFANTIQAIAFGLLHGVLFASVVSLEVTFFIIFFTGAIAAYLGFVNEKKAGGSILTSWIIHALANILSGLVAAFSLL
;
A
#
# COMPACT_ATOMS: atom_id res chain seq x y z
N GLU A 1 21.28 1.98 -4.35
CA GLU A 1 20.86 2.71 -3.14
C GLU A 1 19.87 3.84 -3.43
N TRP A 2 19.83 4.29 -4.64
CA TRP A 2 19.16 5.50 -5.11
C TRP A 2 17.62 5.52 -4.89
N ILE A 3 16.97 4.36 -5.11
CA ILE A 3 15.51 4.16 -4.96
C ILE A 3 15.16 3.22 -3.81
N GLY A 4 16.12 2.83 -2.99
CA GLY A 4 15.90 1.95 -1.85
C GLY A 4 15.67 0.46 -2.19
N LEU A 5 15.88 0.03 -3.43
CA LEU A 5 15.98 -1.39 -3.78
C LEU A 5 17.33 -1.93 -3.29
N LYS A 6 17.39 -2.22 -2.01
CA LYS A 6 18.56 -2.78 -1.33
C LYS A 6 18.11 -3.77 -0.26
N SER A 7 19.02 -4.66 0.12
CA SER A 7 18.74 -5.59 1.22
C SER A 7 18.28 -4.85 2.47
N ILE A 8 17.32 -5.43 3.16
CA ILE A 8 16.82 -4.91 4.42
C ILE A 8 17.95 -4.96 5.45
N LYS A 9 18.36 -3.79 5.94
CA LYS A 9 19.28 -3.69 7.08
C LYS A 9 18.43 -3.49 8.33
N ARG A 10 18.38 -4.51 9.17
CA ARG A 10 17.71 -4.44 10.46
C ARG A 10 18.34 -3.32 11.30
N VAL A 11 17.57 -2.35 11.70
CA VAL A 11 18.00 -1.35 12.70
C VAL A 11 18.05 -2.06 14.04
N LYS A 12 19.16 -1.88 14.76
CA LYS A 12 19.36 -2.49 16.08
C LYS A 12 18.13 -2.24 16.94
N ASP A 13 17.63 -3.29 17.61
CA ASP A 13 16.45 -3.25 18.49
C ASP A 13 15.08 -3.03 17.78
N SER A 14 14.99 -3.11 16.44
CA SER A 14 13.69 -3.12 15.78
C SER A 14 13.23 -4.55 15.52
N ASP A 15 12.08 -4.89 16.06
CA ASP A 15 11.36 -6.09 15.63
C ASP A 15 10.65 -5.82 14.30
N LEU A 16 11.41 -5.99 13.21
CA LEU A 16 10.93 -5.72 11.86
C LEU A 16 9.71 -6.59 11.50
N ILE A 17 9.63 -7.79 12.04
CA ILE A 17 8.51 -8.71 11.81
C ILE A 17 7.23 -8.10 12.38
N SER A 18 7.27 -7.57 13.61
CA SER A 18 6.12 -6.88 14.21
C SER A 18 5.69 -5.66 13.40
N TRP A 19 6.63 -4.91 12.82
CA TRP A 19 6.30 -3.79 11.92
C TRP A 19 5.65 -4.24 10.63
N ILE A 20 6.08 -5.37 10.04
CA ILE A 20 5.45 -5.94 8.85
C ILE A 20 4.04 -6.43 9.18
N ILE A 21 3.87 -7.18 10.26
CA ILE A 21 2.56 -7.66 10.72
C ILE A 21 1.63 -6.48 11.01
N GLY A 22 2.11 -5.47 11.74
CA GLY A 22 1.34 -4.26 12.03
C GLY A 22 0.87 -3.52 10.79
N GLY A 23 1.73 -3.39 9.79
CA GLY A 23 1.37 -2.80 8.50
C GLY A 23 0.32 -3.62 7.75
N PHE A 24 0.46 -4.93 7.70
CA PHE A 24 -0.52 -5.81 7.07
C PHE A 24 -1.88 -5.76 7.79
N LEU A 25 -1.89 -5.74 9.12
CA LEU A 25 -3.11 -5.59 9.91
C LEU A 25 -3.77 -4.22 9.66
N LEU A 26 -3.00 -3.15 9.55
CA LEU A 26 -3.52 -1.83 9.23
C LEU A 26 -4.24 -1.81 7.87
N PHE A 27 -3.64 -2.43 6.84
CA PHE A 27 -4.30 -2.62 5.55
C PHE A 27 -5.56 -3.48 5.65
N THR A 28 -5.52 -4.58 6.41
CA THR A 28 -6.66 -5.48 6.56
C THR A 28 -7.83 -4.77 7.23
N ILE A 29 -7.57 -4.01 8.29
CA ILE A 29 -8.58 -3.19 8.97
C ILE A 29 -9.18 -2.17 8.00
N PHE A 30 -8.34 -1.43 7.26
CA PHE A 30 -8.79 -0.49 6.25
C PHE A 30 -9.67 -1.17 5.20
N TYR A 31 -9.23 -2.32 4.67
CA TYR A 31 -9.98 -3.09 3.69
C TYR A 31 -11.37 -3.48 4.22
N MET A 32 -11.48 -3.93 5.46
CA MET A 32 -12.76 -4.29 6.08
C MET A 32 -13.74 -3.11 6.16
N PHE A 33 -13.25 -1.88 6.35
CA PHE A 33 -14.10 -0.68 6.35
C PHE A 33 -14.45 -0.20 4.95
N VAL A 34 -13.55 -0.30 3.99
CA VAL A 34 -13.75 0.20 2.61
C VAL A 34 -14.56 -0.78 1.77
N PHE A 35 -14.35 -2.08 1.95
CA PHE A 35 -15.00 -3.12 1.14
C PHE A 35 -16.53 -2.99 1.11
N PRO A 36 -17.26 -2.83 2.23
CA PRO A 36 -18.73 -2.66 2.19
C PRO A 36 -19.17 -1.42 1.43
N LEU A 37 -18.34 -0.37 1.39
CA LEU A 37 -18.62 0.90 0.72
C LEU A 37 -18.34 0.84 -0.79
N THR A 38 -17.53 -0.13 -1.23
CA THR A 38 -17.07 -0.25 -2.62
C THR A 38 -17.48 -1.56 -3.29
N ARG A 39 -18.17 -2.45 -2.61
CA ARG A 39 -18.53 -3.79 -3.13
C ARG A 39 -19.40 -3.78 -4.39
N SER A 40 -20.13 -2.69 -4.63
CA SER A 40 -20.97 -2.50 -5.81
C SER A 40 -20.23 -1.83 -6.98
N ILE A 41 -18.96 -1.52 -6.81
CA ILE A 41 -18.14 -0.79 -7.78
C ILE A 41 -17.12 -1.76 -8.38
N GLU A 42 -16.92 -1.67 -9.69
CA GLU A 42 -15.83 -2.39 -10.33
C GLU A 42 -14.48 -1.82 -9.85
N THR A 43 -13.71 -2.67 -9.22
CA THR A 43 -12.33 -2.39 -8.79
C THR A 43 -11.35 -3.20 -9.62
N ALA A 44 -10.07 -2.90 -9.52
CA ALA A 44 -9.04 -3.65 -10.24
C ALA A 44 -9.02 -5.16 -9.91
N THR A 45 -9.51 -5.56 -8.72
CA THR A 45 -9.61 -6.98 -8.33
C THR A 45 -10.92 -7.64 -8.76
N SER A 46 -11.90 -6.90 -9.26
CA SER A 46 -13.17 -7.44 -9.75
C SER A 46 -12.98 -8.42 -10.92
N ALA A 47 -11.91 -8.24 -11.70
CA ALA A 47 -11.53 -9.16 -12.77
C ALA A 47 -11.24 -10.60 -12.28
N PHE A 48 -10.97 -10.80 -10.99
CA PHE A 48 -10.71 -12.10 -10.38
C PHE A 48 -11.95 -12.75 -9.79
N SER A 49 -13.09 -12.04 -9.76
CA SER A 49 -14.32 -12.47 -9.07
C SER A 49 -14.79 -13.86 -9.51
N GLY A 50 -14.94 -14.76 -8.54
CA GLY A 50 -15.44 -16.12 -8.75
C GLY A 50 -14.50 -17.07 -9.49
N MET A 51 -13.30 -16.66 -9.86
CA MET A 51 -12.35 -17.48 -10.61
C MET A 51 -11.67 -18.58 -9.76
N GLY A 52 -11.72 -18.48 -8.43
CA GLY A 52 -11.09 -19.41 -7.52
C GLY A 52 -9.59 -19.57 -7.78
N TYR A 53 -9.11 -20.81 -7.73
CA TYR A 53 -7.68 -21.14 -7.92
C TYR A 53 -7.09 -20.70 -9.27
N LYS A 54 -7.92 -20.56 -10.30
CA LYS A 54 -7.47 -20.13 -11.64
C LYS A 54 -6.93 -18.68 -11.63
N ALA A 55 -7.38 -17.85 -10.69
CA ALA A 55 -6.91 -16.48 -10.56
C ALA A 55 -5.53 -16.35 -9.91
N LEU A 56 -5.02 -17.37 -9.20
CA LEU A 56 -3.80 -17.24 -8.38
C LEU A 56 -2.59 -16.70 -9.14
N PRO A 57 -2.21 -17.19 -10.33
CA PRO A 57 -1.07 -16.63 -11.04
C PRO A 57 -1.24 -15.16 -11.37
N SER A 58 -2.44 -14.76 -11.82
CA SER A 58 -2.76 -13.38 -12.16
C SER A 58 -2.78 -12.47 -10.94
N ILE A 59 -3.34 -12.94 -9.81
CA ILE A 59 -3.31 -12.23 -8.54
C ILE A 59 -1.87 -11.95 -8.09
N LEU A 60 -0.98 -12.94 -8.17
CA LEU A 60 0.42 -12.77 -7.77
C LEU A 60 1.14 -11.75 -8.66
N ILE A 61 1.00 -11.86 -9.98
CA ILE A 61 1.62 -10.92 -10.93
C ILE A 61 1.07 -9.51 -10.70
N TYR A 62 -0.25 -9.37 -10.63
CA TYR A 62 -0.93 -8.11 -10.40
C TYR A 62 -0.48 -7.47 -9.08
N SER A 63 -0.56 -8.20 -7.97
CA SER A 63 -0.30 -7.68 -6.63
C SER A 63 1.17 -7.34 -6.41
N ILE A 64 2.10 -8.17 -6.89
CA ILE A 64 3.53 -8.02 -6.62
C ILE A 64 4.18 -7.05 -7.61
N LEU A 65 3.91 -7.21 -8.90
CA LEU A 65 4.65 -6.52 -9.95
C LEU A 65 3.89 -5.34 -10.57
N GLN A 66 2.60 -5.51 -10.82
CA GLN A 66 1.84 -4.53 -11.62
C GLN A 66 1.35 -3.35 -10.80
N THR A 67 1.03 -3.54 -9.52
CA THR A 67 0.53 -2.49 -8.63
C THR A 67 1.53 -2.10 -7.56
N SER A 68 1.83 -2.97 -6.60
CA SER A 68 2.62 -2.56 -5.43
C SER A 68 4.04 -2.14 -5.78
N LEU A 69 4.74 -2.82 -6.69
CA LEU A 69 6.11 -2.46 -7.03
C LEU A 69 6.24 -1.05 -7.64
N PRO A 70 5.50 -0.68 -8.70
CA PRO A 70 5.61 0.66 -9.28
C PRO A 70 5.20 1.76 -8.29
N GLU A 71 4.18 1.52 -7.46
CA GLU A 71 3.76 2.49 -6.46
C GLU A 71 4.83 2.68 -5.37
N GLU A 72 5.43 1.61 -4.86
CA GLU A 72 6.53 1.72 -3.90
C GLU A 72 7.77 2.37 -4.49
N LEU A 73 8.11 2.06 -5.75
CA LEU A 73 9.21 2.73 -6.46
C LEU A 73 8.96 4.23 -6.61
N LEU A 74 7.74 4.63 -6.98
CA LEU A 74 7.39 6.03 -7.19
C LEU A 74 7.35 6.80 -5.87
N PHE A 75 6.56 6.32 -4.90
CA PHE A 75 6.29 7.09 -3.68
C PHE A 75 7.40 6.96 -2.64
N ARG A 76 7.88 5.74 -2.34
CA ARG A 76 8.89 5.51 -1.29
C ARG A 76 10.30 5.51 -1.84
N GLY A 77 10.50 4.97 -3.03
CA GLY A 77 11.79 4.92 -3.70
C GLY A 77 12.22 6.27 -4.26
N PHE A 78 11.36 6.92 -5.01
CA PHE A 78 11.69 8.19 -5.67
C PHE A 78 11.25 9.41 -4.85
N LEU A 79 9.95 9.62 -4.68
CA LEU A 79 9.41 10.87 -4.12
C LEU A 79 9.90 11.13 -2.70
N LEU A 80 9.69 10.18 -1.78
CA LEU A 80 10.12 10.32 -0.39
C LEU A 80 11.62 10.57 -0.27
N LYS A 81 12.44 9.75 -0.93
CA LYS A 81 13.89 9.87 -0.83
C LYS A 81 14.42 11.17 -1.42
N ARG A 82 13.84 11.65 -2.53
CA ARG A 82 14.22 12.92 -3.13
C ARG A 82 13.91 14.09 -2.20
N MET A 83 12.69 14.13 -1.66
CA MET A 83 12.31 15.18 -0.73
C MET A 83 13.10 15.14 0.58
N ALA A 84 13.38 13.96 1.12
CA ALA A 84 14.16 13.80 2.35
C ALA A 84 15.63 14.28 2.23
N ASN A 85 16.15 14.46 1.01
CA ASN A 85 17.44 15.10 0.77
C ASN A 85 17.42 16.63 0.93
N HIS A 86 16.23 17.24 0.86
CA HIS A 86 16.08 18.69 0.87
C HIS A 86 15.28 19.22 2.06
N MET A 87 14.60 18.35 2.80
CA MET A 87 13.77 18.70 3.94
C MET A 87 13.76 17.60 5.02
N PRO A 88 13.39 17.91 6.27
CA PRO A 88 13.25 16.91 7.32
C PRO A 88 12.32 15.76 6.93
N PHE A 89 12.69 14.54 7.31
CA PHE A 89 11.95 13.31 6.99
C PHE A 89 10.43 13.41 7.25
N VAL A 90 10.04 14.04 8.36
CA VAL A 90 8.61 14.16 8.72
C VAL A 90 7.84 14.88 7.62
N PHE A 91 8.35 16.01 7.12
CA PHE A 91 7.70 16.77 6.04
C PHE A 91 7.70 15.98 4.72
N ALA A 92 8.84 15.38 4.36
CA ALA A 92 8.94 14.56 3.16
C ALA A 92 7.95 13.38 3.19
N ASN A 93 7.85 12.69 4.34
CA ASN A 93 6.94 11.58 4.52
C ASN A 93 5.47 12.01 4.51
N THR A 94 5.15 13.16 5.09
CA THR A 94 3.78 13.72 5.06
C THR A 94 3.37 14.09 3.64
N ILE A 95 4.23 14.75 2.88
CA ILE A 95 3.91 15.15 1.50
C ILE A 95 3.69 13.92 0.60
N GLN A 96 4.58 12.92 0.66
CA GLN A 96 4.38 11.70 -0.13
C GLN A 96 3.11 10.95 0.29
N ALA A 97 2.77 10.95 1.58
CA ALA A 97 1.58 10.29 2.11
C ALA A 97 0.30 10.99 1.62
N ILE A 98 0.26 12.32 1.65
CA ILE A 98 -0.85 13.12 1.09
C ILE A 98 -0.98 12.85 -0.41
N ALA A 99 0.12 12.88 -1.15
CA ALA A 99 0.10 12.64 -2.60
C ALA A 99 -0.44 11.23 -2.93
N PHE A 100 -0.03 10.22 -2.17
CA PHE A 100 -0.53 8.85 -2.30
C PHE A 100 -2.03 8.75 -1.99
N GLY A 101 -2.46 9.37 -0.89
CA GLY A 101 -3.87 9.42 -0.51
C GLY A 101 -4.73 10.12 -1.56
N LEU A 102 -4.30 11.29 -2.04
CA LEU A 102 -5.00 12.05 -3.08
C LEU A 102 -5.12 11.26 -4.39
N LEU A 103 -4.06 10.56 -4.81
CA LEU A 103 -4.11 9.69 -5.99
C LEU A 103 -5.24 8.65 -5.85
N HIS A 104 -5.30 7.95 -4.71
CA HIS A 104 -6.34 6.96 -4.45
C HIS A 104 -7.73 7.59 -4.38
N GLY A 105 -7.88 8.74 -3.72
CA GLY A 105 -9.15 9.46 -3.69
C GLY A 105 -9.64 9.85 -5.07
N VAL A 106 -8.76 10.37 -5.94
CA VAL A 106 -9.12 10.75 -7.32
C VAL A 106 -9.58 9.55 -8.14
N LEU A 107 -8.95 8.38 -7.97
CA LEU A 107 -9.35 7.15 -8.68
C LEU A 107 -10.78 6.72 -8.34
N PHE A 108 -11.27 7.01 -7.14
CA PHE A 108 -12.61 6.63 -6.70
C PHE A 108 -13.64 7.77 -6.72
N ALA A 109 -13.20 9.03 -6.85
CA ALA A 109 -14.07 10.22 -6.69
C ALA A 109 -15.29 10.26 -7.61
N SER A 110 -15.23 9.59 -8.78
CA SER A 110 -16.35 9.56 -9.73
C SER A 110 -17.39 8.46 -9.45
N VAL A 111 -17.06 7.52 -8.54
CA VAL A 111 -17.87 6.30 -8.33
C VAL A 111 -18.31 6.09 -6.88
N VAL A 112 -17.81 6.90 -5.94
CA VAL A 112 -18.22 6.88 -4.54
C VAL A 112 -18.68 8.27 -4.08
N SER A 113 -19.31 8.36 -2.89
CA SER A 113 -19.68 9.66 -2.31
C SER A 113 -18.43 10.45 -1.86
N LEU A 114 -18.60 11.76 -1.68
CA LEU A 114 -17.51 12.65 -1.25
C LEU A 114 -16.94 12.22 0.10
N GLU A 115 -17.79 11.80 1.05
CA GLU A 115 -17.37 11.32 2.37
C GLU A 115 -16.49 10.08 2.25
N VAL A 116 -16.89 9.12 1.41
CA VAL A 116 -16.11 7.90 1.13
C VAL A 116 -14.78 8.25 0.46
N THR A 117 -14.78 9.22 -0.46
CA THR A 117 -13.55 9.73 -1.08
C THR A 117 -12.58 10.28 -0.04
N PHE A 118 -13.05 11.15 0.88
CA PHE A 118 -12.21 11.66 1.96
C PHE A 118 -11.71 10.56 2.90
N PHE A 119 -12.55 9.59 3.20
CA PHE A 119 -12.16 8.43 3.99
C PHE A 119 -11.02 7.64 3.31
N ILE A 120 -11.14 7.37 2.01
CA ILE A 120 -10.10 6.71 1.21
C ILE A 120 -8.80 7.53 1.24
N ILE A 121 -8.85 8.85 0.99
CA ILE A 121 -7.68 9.74 1.03
C ILE A 121 -6.97 9.65 2.38
N PHE A 122 -7.72 9.77 3.45
CA PHE A 122 -7.16 9.79 4.80
C PHE A 122 -6.48 8.47 5.15
N PHE A 123 -7.16 7.34 4.95
CA PHE A 123 -6.64 6.04 5.34
C PHE A 123 -5.50 5.56 4.44
N THR A 124 -5.60 5.73 3.12
CA THR A 124 -4.48 5.39 2.22
C THR A 124 -3.27 6.28 2.47
N GLY A 125 -3.48 7.56 2.78
CA GLY A 125 -2.43 8.47 3.23
C GLY A 125 -1.80 8.04 4.55
N ALA A 126 -2.59 7.64 5.55
CA ALA A 126 -2.07 7.16 6.83
C ALA A 126 -1.22 5.88 6.66
N ILE A 127 -1.70 4.94 5.83
CA ILE A 127 -0.94 3.74 5.46
C ILE A 127 0.36 4.13 4.76
N ALA A 128 0.30 5.08 3.82
CA ALA A 128 1.48 5.55 3.11
C ALA A 128 2.53 6.18 4.05
N ALA A 129 2.09 6.96 5.04
CA ALA A 129 2.97 7.52 6.07
C ALA A 129 3.62 6.43 6.92
N TYR A 130 2.85 5.42 7.31
CA TYR A 130 3.36 4.26 8.05
C TYR A 130 4.43 3.50 7.25
N LEU A 131 4.17 3.18 5.99
CA LEU A 131 5.11 2.47 5.12
C LEU A 131 6.42 3.24 4.92
N GLY A 132 6.33 4.56 4.71
CA GLY A 132 7.50 5.42 4.61
C GLY A 132 8.30 5.44 5.92
N PHE A 133 7.62 5.50 7.07
CA PHE A 133 8.28 5.42 8.38
C PHE A 133 9.00 4.08 8.59
N VAL A 134 8.34 2.96 8.29
CA VAL A 134 8.94 1.63 8.45
C VAL A 134 10.17 1.47 7.58
N ASN A 135 10.11 1.88 6.31
CA ASN A 135 11.25 1.82 5.41
C ASN A 135 12.45 2.61 5.93
N GLU A 136 12.24 3.88 6.27
CA GLU A 136 13.36 4.77 6.60
C GLU A 136 13.86 4.59 8.05
N LYS A 137 12.98 4.27 8.99
CA LYS A 137 13.34 4.21 10.42
C LYS A 137 13.54 2.80 10.96
N LYS A 138 13.00 1.76 10.30
CA LYS A 138 13.04 0.38 10.79
C LYS A 138 13.77 -0.60 9.86
N ALA A 139 13.78 -0.33 8.56
CA ALA A 139 14.35 -1.21 7.53
C ALA A 139 15.63 -0.64 6.87
N GLY A 140 16.25 0.39 7.46
CA GLY A 140 17.49 0.99 6.96
C GLY A 140 17.33 1.66 5.58
N GLY A 141 16.14 2.16 5.27
CA GLY A 141 15.82 2.82 4.00
C GLY A 141 15.55 1.85 2.83
N SER A 142 15.32 0.57 3.12
CA SER A 142 14.90 -0.41 2.11
C SER A 142 13.40 -0.29 1.84
N ILE A 143 13.00 -0.23 0.56
CA ILE A 143 11.57 -0.26 0.17
C ILE A 143 11.01 -1.68 0.12
N LEU A 144 11.84 -2.71 0.25
CA LEU A 144 11.36 -4.10 0.22
C LEU A 144 10.34 -4.38 1.32
N THR A 145 10.45 -3.71 2.46
CA THR A 145 9.53 -3.90 3.59
C THR A 145 8.13 -3.41 3.24
N SER A 146 8.01 -2.18 2.75
CA SER A 146 6.71 -1.64 2.32
C SER A 146 6.15 -2.40 1.12
N TRP A 147 7.01 -2.80 0.18
CA TRP A 147 6.60 -3.60 -0.97
C TRP A 147 6.00 -4.95 -0.54
N ILE A 148 6.62 -5.66 0.42
CA ILE A 148 6.07 -6.90 0.97
C ILE A 148 4.70 -6.66 1.61
N ILE A 149 4.58 -5.65 2.47
CA ILE A 149 3.31 -5.32 3.15
C ILE A 149 2.22 -5.01 2.12
N HIS A 150 2.52 -4.16 1.16
CA HIS A 150 1.58 -3.73 0.12
C HIS A 150 1.16 -4.89 -0.80
N ALA A 151 2.14 -5.70 -1.24
CA ALA A 151 1.85 -6.89 -2.05
C ALA A 151 0.94 -7.89 -1.33
N LEU A 152 1.19 -8.14 -0.04
CA LEU A 152 0.35 -9.02 0.78
C LEU A 152 -1.08 -8.46 0.90
N ALA A 153 -1.26 -7.16 1.06
CA ALA A 153 -2.57 -6.53 1.11
C ALA A 153 -3.34 -6.69 -0.22
N ASN A 154 -2.67 -6.48 -1.34
CA ASN A 154 -3.26 -6.66 -2.67
C ASN A 154 -3.57 -8.15 -2.96
N ILE A 155 -2.71 -9.08 -2.53
CA ILE A 155 -2.98 -10.52 -2.63
C ILE A 155 -4.24 -10.86 -1.82
N LEU A 156 -4.37 -10.38 -0.59
CA LEU A 156 -5.56 -10.60 0.24
C LEU A 156 -6.82 -10.11 -0.48
N SER A 157 -6.82 -8.89 -1.01
CA SER A 157 -7.95 -8.33 -1.77
C SER A 157 -8.30 -9.19 -3.00
N GLY A 158 -7.28 -9.62 -3.76
CA GLY A 158 -7.45 -10.52 -4.90
C GLY A 158 -8.03 -11.88 -4.53
N LEU A 159 -7.60 -12.45 -3.41
CA LEU A 159 -8.12 -13.73 -2.91
C LEU A 159 -9.58 -13.59 -2.44
N VAL A 160 -9.91 -12.51 -1.73
CA VAL A 160 -11.30 -12.23 -1.32
C VAL A 160 -12.20 -12.18 -2.54
N ALA A 161 -11.81 -11.50 -3.60
CA ALA A 161 -12.58 -11.43 -4.84
C ALA A 161 -12.65 -12.82 -5.54
N ALA A 162 -11.53 -13.51 -5.69
CA ALA A 162 -11.46 -14.78 -6.41
C ALA A 162 -12.31 -15.89 -5.79
N PHE A 163 -12.39 -15.92 -4.46
CA PHE A 163 -13.13 -16.94 -3.72
C PHE A 163 -14.47 -16.44 -3.17
N SER A 164 -14.88 -15.20 -3.49
CA SER A 164 -16.12 -14.57 -3.01
C SER A 164 -16.29 -14.72 -1.50
N LEU A 165 -15.24 -14.35 -0.73
CA LEU A 165 -15.18 -14.59 0.72
C LEU A 165 -15.97 -13.55 1.55
N LEU A 166 -16.40 -12.43 0.95
CA LEU A 166 -17.13 -11.34 1.61
C LEU A 166 -18.29 -10.84 0.74
#